data_189361f77a4c2c03578aa9a8d3efdd8d
#
_entry.id   189361f77a4c2c03578aa9a8d3efdd8d
#
_cell.length_a   1.000
_cell.length_b   1.000
_cell.length_c   1.000
_cell.angle_alpha   90.00
_cell.angle_beta   90.00
_cell.angle_gamma   90.00
#
_symmetry.space_group_name_H-M   'P 1'
#
loop_
_entity.id
_entity.type
_entity.pdbx_description
1 polymer ?
#
loop_
_entity_poly.entity_id
_entity_poly.type
_entity_poly.pdbx_seq_one_letter_code
_entity_poly.pdbx_strand_id
1 'polypeptide(L)'
;MVGFLMALASGKLVYTAHAEPRPISELKPIATIQIGKTADWVAITADAVWVGSTGPNAIHRIDPATNQEVASVSVPGEPCAGLAPGFGSLWVPLCSSKPTLAKIDLRSNLVTAVLNFGTAAECGITASEDSVWLVVGAHSTLARVDPVSNSIRQRVKLPAGSCNPHYSQGIVWVTNAKGAELTAVDARSGAIVSTIPTGPHPRFLTDAADSIWTLNQGDGSLTQVDMRTRRVTGSVALGTPGHGGDIAFGDLMVWTTMMGVPLTAVEPGDKEIFRQWVGPGGDSLAIGHGAIWLTDYHKGTIVRLSLAEATSPFCCLRN
;
A
#
# COMPACT_ATOMS: atom_id res chain seq x y z
N MET A 1 -68.14 15.42 -10.26
CA MET A 1 -67.13 15.67 -9.21
C MET A 1 -66.24 14.44 -9.11
N VAL A 2 -65.12 14.43 -9.78
CA VAL A 2 -64.16 13.35 -9.79
C VAL A 2 -62.92 13.82 -9.03
N GLY A 3 -62.70 13.24 -7.87
CA GLY A 3 -61.54 13.56 -7.02
C GLY A 3 -60.29 12.86 -7.53
N PHE A 4 -59.27 13.66 -7.89
CA PHE A 4 -57.92 13.20 -8.19
C PHE A 4 -57.16 13.00 -6.87
N LEU A 5 -56.82 11.76 -6.53
CA LEU A 5 -55.81 11.46 -5.51
C LEU A 5 -54.41 11.63 -6.14
N MET A 6 -53.68 12.67 -5.75
CA MET A 6 -52.26 12.75 -5.98
C MET A 6 -51.53 11.91 -4.96
N ALA A 7 -50.92 10.80 -5.40
CA ALA A 7 -49.93 10.08 -4.63
C ALA A 7 -48.57 10.84 -4.73
N LEU A 8 -48.15 11.43 -3.61
CA LEU A 8 -46.79 11.98 -3.47
C LEU A 8 -45.82 10.82 -3.28
N ALA A 9 -45.13 10.43 -4.36
CA ALA A 9 -43.96 9.60 -4.28
C ALA A 9 -42.78 10.46 -3.77
N SER A 10 -42.34 10.21 -2.53
CA SER A 10 -41.13 10.80 -1.98
C SER A 10 -39.90 10.19 -2.69
N GLY A 11 -39.56 10.70 -3.84
CA GLY A 11 -38.29 10.43 -4.51
C GLY A 11 -37.17 11.09 -3.71
N LYS A 12 -36.43 10.34 -2.93
CA LYS A 12 -35.10 10.78 -2.52
C LYS A 12 -34.25 10.92 -3.79
N LEU A 13 -33.97 12.15 -4.20
CA LEU A 13 -32.90 12.43 -5.12
C LEU A 13 -31.59 12.08 -4.37
N VAL A 14 -31.05 10.91 -4.63
CA VAL A 14 -29.68 10.58 -4.24
C VAL A 14 -28.79 11.34 -5.21
N TYR A 15 -28.34 12.53 -4.84
CA TYR A 15 -27.23 13.20 -5.50
C TYR A 15 -25.98 12.41 -5.11
N THR A 16 -25.54 11.47 -5.94
CA THR A 16 -24.16 11.02 -5.95
C THR A 16 -23.32 12.14 -6.57
N ALA A 17 -23.05 13.15 -5.79
CA ALA A 17 -22.03 14.14 -6.15
C ALA A 17 -20.68 13.45 -5.98
N HIS A 18 -20.11 12.89 -7.03
CA HIS A 18 -18.68 12.64 -7.08
C HIS A 18 -18.00 13.95 -6.70
N ALA A 19 -17.28 13.97 -5.59
CA ALA A 19 -16.59 15.17 -5.20
C ALA A 19 -15.57 15.50 -6.30
N GLU A 20 -15.69 16.69 -6.90
CA GLU A 20 -14.74 17.15 -7.93
C GLU A 20 -13.31 17.03 -7.41
N PRO A 21 -12.38 16.52 -8.23
CA PRO A 21 -10.97 16.44 -7.86
C PRO A 21 -10.42 17.82 -7.48
N ARG A 22 -9.60 17.87 -6.44
CA ARG A 22 -9.04 19.10 -5.90
C ARG A 22 -7.51 19.12 -6.07
N PRO A 23 -6.89 20.29 -6.22
CA PRO A 23 -5.44 20.39 -6.22
C PRO A 23 -4.83 19.89 -4.92
N ILE A 24 -3.81 19.03 -4.97
CA ILE A 24 -3.11 18.52 -3.77
C ILE A 24 -2.49 19.66 -2.95
N SER A 25 -2.17 20.79 -3.60
CA SER A 25 -1.64 22.00 -2.93
C SER A 25 -2.61 22.64 -1.93
N GLU A 26 -3.87 22.26 -1.93
CA GLU A 26 -4.84 22.70 -0.93
C GLU A 26 -4.61 21.98 0.43
N LEU A 27 -4.06 20.78 0.43
CA LEU A 27 -3.61 20.12 1.64
C LEU A 27 -2.23 20.65 2.03
N LYS A 28 -2.15 21.35 3.14
CA LYS A 28 -0.88 21.88 3.63
C LYS A 28 -0.13 20.82 4.40
N PRO A 29 1.13 20.49 4.00
CA PRO A 29 1.93 19.56 4.76
C PRO A 29 2.16 20.06 6.19
N ILE A 30 1.98 19.17 7.18
CA ILE A 30 2.43 19.37 8.55
C ILE A 30 3.96 19.43 8.57
N ALA A 31 4.60 18.57 7.77
CA ALA A 31 6.04 18.53 7.56
C ALA A 31 6.38 18.04 6.15
N THR A 32 7.51 18.50 5.65
CA THR A 32 8.18 17.99 4.45
C THR A 32 9.61 17.66 4.81
N ILE A 33 10.03 16.41 4.60
CA ILE A 33 11.33 15.91 5.03
C ILE A 33 12.09 15.44 3.79
N GLN A 34 13.29 15.97 3.57
CA GLN A 34 14.19 15.50 2.53
C GLN A 34 14.80 14.18 2.94
N ILE A 35 14.70 13.16 2.11
CA ILE A 35 15.15 11.80 2.40
C ILE A 35 16.42 11.47 1.61
N GLY A 36 16.36 11.60 0.29
CA GLY A 36 17.50 11.28 -0.59
C GLY A 36 17.32 11.89 -1.97
N LYS A 37 17.91 11.28 -2.96
CA LYS A 37 17.64 11.64 -4.35
C LYS A 37 16.26 11.17 -4.80
N THR A 38 15.85 9.98 -4.30
CA THR A 38 14.49 9.46 -4.41
C THR A 38 13.97 9.14 -3.01
N ALA A 39 12.66 9.12 -2.83
CA ALA A 39 11.99 8.61 -1.63
C ALA A 39 10.85 7.68 -2.07
N ASP A 40 10.89 6.45 -1.57
CA ASP A 40 9.93 5.41 -1.94
C ASP A 40 9.73 4.42 -0.78
N TRP A 41 8.63 3.67 -0.82
CA TRP A 41 8.30 2.63 0.16
C TRP A 41 8.27 3.12 1.61
N VAL A 42 7.08 3.26 2.13
CA VAL A 42 6.84 3.71 3.50
C VAL A 42 6.34 2.56 4.36
N ALA A 43 6.89 2.41 5.56
CA ALA A 43 6.36 1.51 6.57
C ALA A 43 6.16 2.23 7.91
N ILE A 44 5.14 1.83 8.65
CA ILE A 44 4.81 2.37 9.96
C ILE A 44 5.13 1.33 11.04
N THR A 45 5.81 1.75 12.09
CA THR A 45 5.93 1.03 13.35
C THR A 45 5.28 1.82 14.47
N ALA A 46 5.15 1.23 15.65
CA ALA A 46 4.50 1.90 16.79
C ALA A 46 5.18 3.23 17.18
N ASP A 47 6.46 3.40 16.87
CA ASP A 47 7.29 4.52 17.31
C ASP A 47 8.00 5.27 16.17
N ALA A 48 7.79 4.87 14.91
CA ALA A 48 8.51 5.49 13.79
C ALA A 48 7.79 5.33 12.44
N VAL A 49 8.20 6.17 11.51
CA VAL A 49 7.94 6.03 10.07
C VAL A 49 9.26 5.71 9.38
N TRP A 50 9.27 4.68 8.55
CA TRP A 50 10.44 4.21 7.84
C TRP A 50 10.27 4.44 6.35
N VAL A 51 11.30 4.97 5.71
CA VAL A 51 11.27 5.35 4.27
C VAL A 51 12.52 4.85 3.58
N GLY A 52 12.35 4.22 2.45
CA GLY A 52 13.46 3.85 1.56
C GLY A 52 13.93 5.01 0.70
N SER A 53 15.21 5.06 0.37
CA SER A 53 15.78 6.06 -0.53
C SER A 53 16.90 5.53 -1.39
N THR A 54 17.13 6.21 -2.51
CA THR A 54 18.37 6.10 -3.28
C THR A 54 19.11 7.44 -3.29
N GLY A 55 20.44 7.38 -3.46
CA GLY A 55 21.30 8.55 -3.46
C GLY A 55 21.32 9.35 -2.14
N PRO A 56 21.69 8.72 -1.00
CA PRO A 56 22.27 7.38 -0.83
C PRO A 56 21.22 6.25 -0.74
N ASN A 57 21.68 4.99 -0.92
CA ASN A 57 20.86 3.81 -0.63
C ASN A 57 20.76 3.64 0.88
N ALA A 58 19.62 3.97 1.43
CA ALA A 58 19.39 3.96 2.87
C ALA A 58 17.92 3.73 3.22
N ILE A 59 17.71 3.38 4.47
CA ILE A 59 16.41 3.40 5.15
C ILE A 59 16.45 4.48 6.22
N HIS A 60 15.55 5.42 6.12
CA HIS A 60 15.44 6.56 7.03
C HIS A 60 14.38 6.28 8.07
N ARG A 61 14.68 6.53 9.33
CA ARG A 61 13.75 6.47 10.44
C ARG A 61 13.36 7.87 10.88
N ILE A 62 12.07 8.15 10.82
CA ILE A 62 11.49 9.44 11.18
C ILE A 62 10.71 9.28 12.48
N ASP A 63 10.93 10.17 13.43
CA ASP A 63 10.11 10.30 14.63
C ASP A 63 8.82 11.07 14.30
N PRO A 64 7.64 10.43 14.39
CA PRO A 64 6.38 11.07 14.05
C PRO A 64 5.94 12.15 15.05
N ALA A 65 6.52 12.20 16.26
CA ALA A 65 6.21 13.24 17.24
C ALA A 65 6.92 14.57 16.92
N THR A 66 8.16 14.47 16.44
CA THR A 66 9.00 15.66 16.14
C THR A 66 9.08 15.99 14.67
N ASN A 67 8.70 15.07 13.77
CA ASN A 67 8.89 15.14 12.32
C ASN A 67 10.37 15.25 11.91
N GLN A 68 11.26 14.66 12.70
CA GLN A 68 12.70 14.67 12.42
C GLN A 68 13.19 13.29 12.02
N GLU A 69 14.12 13.24 11.09
CA GLU A 69 14.92 12.04 10.85
C GLU A 69 15.79 11.79 12.09
N VAL A 70 15.66 10.60 12.68
CA VAL A 70 16.40 10.20 13.87
C VAL A 70 17.46 9.15 13.60
N ALA A 71 17.40 8.49 12.42
CA ALA A 71 18.44 7.59 11.95
C ALA A 71 18.40 7.46 10.43
N SER A 72 19.58 7.28 9.82
CA SER A 72 19.77 6.87 8.44
C SER A 72 20.61 5.59 8.42
N VAL A 73 20.02 4.51 7.92
CA VAL A 73 20.63 3.18 7.90
C VAL A 73 21.07 2.86 6.50
N SER A 74 22.38 2.95 6.23
CA SER A 74 22.92 2.56 4.94
C SER A 74 22.69 1.09 4.65
N VAL A 75 22.26 0.76 3.43
CA VAL A 75 22.03 -0.61 2.96
C VAL A 75 22.88 -0.90 1.72
N PRO A 76 23.30 -2.16 1.50
CA PRO A 76 24.28 -2.51 0.45
C PRO A 76 23.69 -2.55 -0.97
N GLY A 77 22.44 -2.17 -1.15
CA GLY A 77 21.75 -2.12 -2.45
C GLY A 77 20.60 -1.14 -2.42
N GLU A 78 19.98 -0.94 -3.55
CA GLU A 78 18.82 -0.05 -3.69
C GLU A 78 17.57 -0.66 -3.00
N PRO A 79 16.95 0.03 -2.02
CA PRO A 79 15.63 -0.34 -1.53
C PRO A 79 14.62 -0.19 -2.67
N CYS A 80 14.02 -1.28 -3.11
CA CYS A 80 13.27 -1.29 -4.37
C CYS A 80 11.91 -1.95 -4.28
N ALA A 81 11.48 -2.26 -3.09
CA ALA A 81 10.23 -2.97 -2.85
C ALA A 81 9.65 -2.58 -1.49
N GLY A 82 8.44 -3.01 -1.21
CA GLY A 82 7.79 -2.74 0.07
C GLY A 82 8.66 -3.07 1.27
N LEU A 83 8.45 -2.37 2.36
CA LEU A 83 9.12 -2.57 3.64
C LEU A 83 8.19 -3.33 4.57
N ALA A 84 8.67 -4.39 5.24
CA ALA A 84 7.86 -5.17 6.18
C ALA A 84 8.44 -5.12 7.60
N PRO A 85 7.80 -4.40 8.53
CA PRO A 85 8.12 -4.53 9.95
C PRO A 85 7.59 -5.87 10.50
N GLY A 86 8.42 -6.55 11.28
CA GLY A 86 8.06 -7.81 11.93
C GLY A 86 9.23 -8.42 12.68
N PHE A 87 8.95 -9.13 13.76
CA PHE A 87 9.95 -9.87 14.56
C PHE A 87 11.07 -8.96 15.09
N GLY A 88 10.73 -7.74 15.54
CA GLY A 88 11.69 -6.75 16.03
C GLY A 88 12.60 -6.18 14.94
N SER A 89 12.31 -6.41 13.69
CA SER A 89 13.13 -6.02 12.54
C SER A 89 12.29 -5.37 11.43
N LEU A 90 12.95 -4.55 10.61
CA LEU A 90 12.44 -4.14 9.32
C LEU A 90 13.12 -4.97 8.24
N TRP A 91 12.31 -5.60 7.40
CA TRP A 91 12.77 -6.42 6.28
C TRP A 91 12.71 -5.59 5.00
N VAL A 92 13.84 -5.48 4.33
CA VAL A 92 14.07 -4.54 3.22
C VAL A 92 14.58 -5.29 2.01
N PRO A 93 13.77 -5.53 0.99
CA PRO A 93 14.25 -6.05 -0.28
C PRO A 93 15.17 -5.04 -0.98
N LEU A 94 16.28 -5.53 -1.50
CA LEU A 94 17.28 -4.74 -2.21
C LEU A 94 17.38 -5.24 -3.66
N CYS A 95 17.17 -4.34 -4.62
CA CYS A 95 17.32 -4.65 -6.04
C CYS A 95 18.77 -4.56 -6.49
N SER A 96 19.17 -5.56 -7.22
CA SER A 96 20.46 -5.63 -7.91
C SER A 96 20.39 -6.77 -8.92
N SER A 97 21.46 -7.01 -9.66
CA SER A 97 21.57 -8.21 -10.50
C SER A 97 21.48 -9.53 -9.70
N LYS A 98 21.76 -9.44 -8.41
CA LYS A 98 21.52 -10.52 -7.42
C LYS A 98 20.67 -9.96 -6.29
N PRO A 99 19.33 -10.07 -6.36
CA PRO A 99 18.45 -9.52 -5.35
C PRO A 99 18.76 -10.08 -3.97
N THR A 100 18.79 -9.22 -2.97
CA THR A 100 19.06 -9.55 -1.57
C THR A 100 17.94 -9.04 -0.67
N LEU A 101 17.92 -9.51 0.58
CA LEU A 101 16.99 -9.05 1.60
C LEU A 101 17.79 -8.62 2.82
N ALA A 102 17.74 -7.33 3.14
CA ALA A 102 18.34 -6.81 4.36
C ALA A 102 17.38 -6.92 5.53
N LYS A 103 17.93 -7.16 6.72
CA LYS A 103 17.22 -7.20 7.99
C LYS A 103 17.83 -6.12 8.89
N ILE A 104 17.03 -5.13 9.26
CA ILE A 104 17.41 -4.01 10.12
C ILE A 104 16.73 -4.22 11.49
N ASP A 105 17.49 -4.20 12.55
CA ASP A 105 16.94 -4.25 13.89
C ASP A 105 16.30 -2.90 14.26
N LEU A 106 15.02 -2.91 14.62
CA LEU A 106 14.21 -1.70 14.85
C LEU A 106 14.66 -0.91 16.08
N ARG A 107 15.36 -1.53 17.02
CA ARG A 107 15.81 -0.89 18.26
C ARG A 107 17.16 -0.22 18.07
N SER A 108 18.11 -0.91 17.46
CA SER A 108 19.49 -0.43 17.29
C SER A 108 19.70 0.36 16.02
N ASN A 109 18.77 0.28 15.04
CA ASN A 109 18.91 0.84 13.69
C ASN A 109 20.13 0.28 12.94
N LEU A 110 20.48 -0.99 13.15
CA LEU A 110 21.62 -1.65 12.51
C LEU A 110 21.15 -2.74 11.55
N VAL A 111 21.84 -2.86 10.41
CA VAL A 111 21.69 -4.03 9.53
C VAL A 111 22.28 -5.24 10.24
N THR A 112 21.45 -6.21 10.60
CA THR A 112 21.84 -7.43 11.32
C THR A 112 22.08 -8.62 10.41
N ALA A 113 21.50 -8.60 9.20
CA ALA A 113 21.73 -9.62 8.16
C ALA A 113 21.48 -9.07 6.76
N VAL A 114 22.17 -9.65 5.78
CA VAL A 114 21.88 -9.50 4.35
C VAL A 114 21.81 -10.90 3.75
N LEU A 115 20.61 -11.27 3.29
CA LEU A 115 20.31 -12.63 2.81
C LEU A 115 20.49 -12.68 1.28
N ASN A 116 21.03 -13.81 0.79
CA ASN A 116 21.32 -14.01 -0.64
C ASN A 116 20.07 -14.40 -1.45
N PHE A 117 18.93 -13.82 -1.14
CA PHE A 117 17.70 -13.89 -1.91
C PHE A 117 16.88 -12.61 -1.65
N GLY A 118 16.09 -12.22 -2.62
CA GLY A 118 15.24 -11.02 -2.56
C GLY A 118 14.12 -11.10 -3.58
N THR A 119 13.37 -10.04 -3.70
CA THR A 119 12.29 -9.92 -4.68
C THR A 119 12.86 -9.80 -6.10
N ALA A 120 12.09 -10.28 -7.07
CA ALA A 120 12.50 -10.29 -8.47
C ALA A 120 12.23 -8.95 -9.18
N ALA A 121 12.10 -7.87 -8.54
CA ALA A 121 11.89 -6.47 -8.95
C ALA A 121 11.10 -5.76 -7.84
N GLU A 122 10.43 -4.67 -8.16
CA GLU A 122 9.59 -3.87 -7.26
C GLU A 122 8.35 -4.63 -6.74
N CYS A 123 8.55 -5.84 -6.21
CA CYS A 123 7.50 -6.63 -5.58
C CYS A 123 7.49 -6.41 -4.07
N GLY A 124 6.30 -6.52 -3.48
CA GLY A 124 6.13 -6.33 -2.05
C GLY A 124 6.72 -7.44 -1.19
N ILE A 125 6.64 -7.21 0.11
CA ILE A 125 7.02 -8.13 1.18
C ILE A 125 6.03 -7.94 2.32
N THR A 126 5.73 -9.00 3.06
CA THR A 126 4.83 -8.93 4.22
C THR A 126 5.29 -9.86 5.33
N ALA A 127 4.91 -9.57 6.57
CA ALA A 127 5.14 -10.41 7.73
C ALA A 127 3.81 -11.02 8.21
N SER A 128 3.83 -12.32 8.53
CA SER A 128 2.76 -13.01 9.23
C SER A 128 3.11 -13.19 10.71
N GLU A 129 2.36 -14.01 11.45
CA GLU A 129 2.64 -14.26 12.87
C GLU A 129 3.97 -14.97 13.11
N ASP A 130 4.47 -15.74 12.14
CA ASP A 130 5.64 -16.62 12.32
C ASP A 130 6.66 -16.56 11.19
N SER A 131 6.40 -15.80 10.12
CA SER A 131 7.22 -15.81 8.90
C SER A 131 7.19 -14.49 8.16
N VAL A 132 8.20 -14.29 7.33
CA VAL A 132 8.22 -13.22 6.34
C VAL A 132 7.99 -13.82 4.95
N TRP A 133 7.19 -13.14 4.13
CA TRP A 133 6.76 -13.64 2.83
C TRP A 133 7.11 -12.65 1.72
N LEU A 134 7.76 -13.13 0.67
CA LEU A 134 8.11 -12.33 -0.50
C LEU A 134 8.09 -13.20 -1.77
N VAL A 135 7.79 -12.57 -2.92
CA VAL A 135 7.87 -13.27 -4.21
C VAL A 135 9.31 -13.20 -4.73
N VAL A 136 9.91 -14.37 -4.95
CA VAL A 136 11.29 -14.53 -5.43
C VAL A 136 11.34 -15.13 -6.82
N GLY A 137 12.53 -15.10 -7.44
CA GLY A 137 12.74 -15.65 -8.78
C GLY A 137 12.01 -14.84 -9.86
N ALA A 138 11.59 -15.47 -10.93
CA ALA A 138 10.90 -14.81 -12.06
C ALA A 138 9.40 -14.64 -11.80
N HIS A 139 9.01 -13.98 -10.70
CA HIS A 139 7.61 -13.70 -10.34
C HIS A 139 6.69 -14.93 -10.30
N SER A 140 7.18 -16.04 -9.77
CA SER A 140 6.42 -17.30 -9.75
C SER A 140 6.62 -18.15 -8.51
N THR A 141 7.29 -17.64 -7.49
CA THR A 141 7.55 -18.37 -6.25
C THR A 141 7.38 -17.47 -5.05
N LEU A 142 6.42 -17.79 -4.19
CA LEU A 142 6.28 -17.18 -2.88
C LEU A 142 7.20 -17.91 -1.91
N ALA A 143 8.17 -17.22 -1.34
CA ALA A 143 9.08 -17.74 -0.32
C ALA A 143 8.55 -17.41 1.06
N ARG A 144 8.50 -18.42 1.94
CA ARG A 144 8.29 -18.29 3.37
C ARG A 144 9.63 -18.30 4.08
N VAL A 145 9.99 -17.22 4.73
CA VAL A 145 11.27 -17.02 5.40
C VAL A 145 11.09 -17.15 6.91
N ASP A 146 11.97 -17.92 7.52
CA ASP A 146 12.09 -18.01 8.98
C ASP A 146 12.83 -16.77 9.51
N PRO A 147 12.19 -15.94 10.35
CA PRO A 147 12.81 -14.72 10.85
C PRO A 147 13.93 -14.95 11.88
N VAL A 148 14.06 -16.16 12.43
CA VAL A 148 15.10 -16.52 13.40
C VAL A 148 16.32 -17.06 12.69
N SER A 149 16.15 -18.10 11.84
CA SER A 149 17.26 -18.70 11.10
C SER A 149 17.65 -17.92 9.84
N ASN A 150 16.87 -16.92 9.44
CA ASN A 150 17.05 -16.14 8.23
C ASN A 150 17.13 -17.00 6.95
N SER A 151 16.38 -18.08 6.90
CA SER A 151 16.39 -19.03 5.78
C SER A 151 14.99 -19.26 5.21
N ILE A 152 14.92 -19.68 3.94
CA ILE A 152 13.63 -20.01 3.32
C ILE A 152 13.20 -21.40 3.82
N ARG A 153 12.09 -21.44 4.55
CA ARG A 153 11.47 -22.69 5.06
C ARG A 153 10.64 -23.40 4.00
N GLN A 154 9.98 -22.63 3.13
CA GLN A 154 9.04 -23.16 2.14
C GLN A 154 9.03 -22.29 0.88
N ARG A 155 8.80 -22.93 -0.25
CA ARG A 155 8.52 -22.28 -1.53
C ARG A 155 7.19 -22.74 -2.06
N VAL A 156 6.30 -21.79 -2.35
CA VAL A 156 5.00 -22.04 -2.97
C VAL A 156 5.06 -21.58 -4.42
N LYS A 157 4.79 -22.48 -5.36
CA LYS A 157 4.73 -22.11 -6.78
C LYS A 157 3.46 -21.30 -7.04
N LEU A 158 3.63 -20.12 -7.60
CA LEU A 158 2.56 -19.21 -7.99
C LEU A 158 2.40 -19.16 -9.52
N PRO A 159 1.26 -18.66 -10.02
CA PRO A 159 1.12 -18.26 -11.42
C PRO A 159 2.21 -17.25 -11.82
N ALA A 160 2.68 -17.31 -13.06
CA ALA A 160 3.68 -16.38 -13.57
C ALA A 160 3.12 -14.94 -13.62
N GLY A 161 3.89 -13.98 -13.14
CA GLY A 161 3.47 -12.58 -13.01
C GLY A 161 2.96 -12.18 -11.62
N SER A 162 3.00 -13.12 -10.66
CA SER A 162 2.72 -12.83 -9.25
C SER A 162 3.77 -11.89 -8.66
N CYS A 163 3.35 -10.95 -7.80
CA CYS A 163 4.27 -9.91 -7.32
C CYS A 163 4.07 -9.54 -5.84
N ASN A 164 3.03 -8.81 -5.49
CA ASN A 164 2.91 -8.22 -4.16
C ASN A 164 2.14 -9.15 -3.20
N PRO A 165 2.79 -9.69 -2.16
CA PRO A 165 2.12 -10.40 -1.09
C PRO A 165 1.64 -9.44 0.00
N HIS A 166 0.49 -9.74 0.59
CA HIS A 166 -0.04 -9.09 1.78
C HIS A 166 -0.64 -10.16 2.70
N TYR A 167 -0.24 -10.16 3.97
CA TYR A 167 -0.76 -11.10 4.95
C TYR A 167 -1.94 -10.48 5.70
N SER A 168 -3.04 -11.20 5.74
CA SER A 168 -4.19 -10.87 6.59
C SER A 168 -4.97 -12.14 6.97
N GLN A 169 -5.32 -12.27 8.23
CA GLN A 169 -6.21 -13.31 8.78
C GLN A 169 -5.84 -14.74 8.36
N GLY A 170 -4.55 -15.11 8.47
CA GLY A 170 -4.07 -16.46 8.16
C GLY A 170 -3.86 -16.74 6.67
N ILE A 171 -4.09 -15.79 5.80
CA ILE A 171 -3.92 -15.89 4.36
C ILE A 171 -2.85 -14.91 3.87
N VAL A 172 -1.98 -15.38 2.99
CA VAL A 172 -1.11 -14.51 2.18
C VAL A 172 -1.78 -14.30 0.83
N TRP A 173 -2.22 -13.08 0.61
CA TRP A 173 -2.85 -12.64 -0.64
C TRP A 173 -1.77 -12.13 -1.58
N VAL A 174 -1.77 -12.59 -2.84
CA VAL A 174 -0.71 -12.24 -3.79
C VAL A 174 -1.33 -11.78 -5.11
N THR A 175 -1.02 -10.54 -5.51
CA THR A 175 -1.47 -10.01 -6.81
C THR A 175 -0.72 -10.64 -7.95
N ASN A 176 -1.41 -10.84 -9.08
CA ASN A 176 -0.82 -11.25 -10.35
C ASN A 176 -1.23 -10.27 -11.45
N ALA A 177 -0.35 -9.32 -11.74
CA ALA A 177 -0.59 -8.27 -12.71
C ALA A 177 -0.83 -8.81 -14.13
N LYS A 178 -0.14 -9.89 -14.51
CA LYS A 178 -0.26 -10.51 -15.84
C LYS A 178 -1.57 -11.26 -15.99
N GLY A 179 -2.03 -11.95 -14.94
CA GLY A 179 -3.25 -12.77 -14.96
C GLY A 179 -4.52 -11.99 -14.61
N ALA A 180 -4.41 -10.72 -14.18
CA ALA A 180 -5.52 -9.95 -13.61
C ALA A 180 -6.24 -10.73 -12.50
N GLU A 181 -5.47 -11.23 -11.53
CA GLU A 181 -6.00 -12.10 -10.48
C GLU A 181 -5.30 -11.89 -9.14
N LEU A 182 -5.97 -12.30 -8.09
CA LEU A 182 -5.48 -12.35 -6.72
C LEU A 182 -5.44 -13.82 -6.26
N THR A 183 -4.25 -14.30 -5.87
CA THR A 183 -4.05 -15.65 -5.33
C THR A 183 -4.08 -15.61 -3.81
N ALA A 184 -4.89 -16.48 -3.19
CA ALA A 184 -4.94 -16.67 -1.75
C ALA A 184 -4.16 -17.94 -1.37
N VAL A 185 -3.16 -17.78 -0.49
CA VAL A 185 -2.31 -18.86 0.01
C VAL A 185 -2.53 -18.98 1.52
N ASP A 186 -2.91 -20.17 2.00
CA ASP A 186 -3.00 -20.45 3.42
C ASP A 186 -1.61 -20.36 4.05
N ALA A 187 -1.41 -19.45 4.99
CA ALA A 187 -0.10 -19.13 5.55
C ALA A 187 0.48 -20.28 6.38
N ARG A 188 -0.35 -21.17 6.91
CA ARG A 188 0.09 -22.30 7.72
C ARG A 188 0.61 -23.46 6.87
N SER A 189 -0.14 -23.83 5.84
CA SER A 189 0.18 -24.98 4.99
C SER A 189 0.98 -24.62 3.74
N GLY A 190 0.87 -23.37 3.25
CA GLY A 190 1.38 -22.95 1.96
C GLY A 190 0.51 -23.41 0.78
N ALA A 191 -0.69 -23.91 1.02
CA ALA A 191 -1.60 -24.33 -0.03
C ALA A 191 -2.27 -23.12 -0.69
N ILE A 192 -2.35 -23.10 -2.03
CA ILE A 192 -3.22 -22.16 -2.74
C ILE A 192 -4.66 -22.60 -2.48
N VAL A 193 -5.45 -21.72 -1.87
CA VAL A 193 -6.84 -22.01 -1.49
C VAL A 193 -7.86 -21.31 -2.37
N SER A 194 -7.44 -20.32 -3.15
CA SER A 194 -8.31 -19.64 -4.14
C SER A 194 -7.48 -18.82 -5.12
N THR A 195 -8.05 -18.60 -6.31
CA THR A 195 -7.63 -17.59 -7.27
C THR A 195 -8.87 -16.79 -7.67
N ILE A 196 -8.82 -15.49 -7.55
CA ILE A 196 -9.95 -14.58 -7.65
C ILE A 196 -9.65 -13.58 -8.77
N PRO A 197 -10.54 -13.37 -9.76
CA PRO A 197 -10.35 -12.35 -10.78
C PRO A 197 -10.43 -10.95 -10.16
N THR A 198 -9.63 -10.03 -10.69
CA THR A 198 -9.60 -8.61 -10.31
C THR A 198 -9.77 -7.72 -11.55
N GLY A 199 -9.68 -6.41 -11.38
CA GLY A 199 -9.45 -5.50 -12.50
C GLY A 199 -8.08 -5.73 -13.14
N PRO A 200 -7.80 -5.11 -14.29
CA PRO A 200 -6.59 -5.37 -15.07
C PRO A 200 -5.34 -4.83 -14.38
N HIS A 201 -4.27 -5.60 -14.43
CA HIS A 201 -2.96 -5.26 -13.88
C HIS A 201 -2.98 -4.91 -12.39
N PRO A 202 -3.50 -5.79 -11.49
CA PRO A 202 -3.49 -5.56 -10.05
C PRO A 202 -2.04 -5.53 -9.56
N ARG A 203 -1.67 -4.46 -8.87
CA ARG A 203 -0.29 -4.29 -8.41
C ARG A 203 -0.21 -4.30 -6.89
N PHE A 204 -0.81 -3.33 -6.24
CA PHE A 204 -0.76 -3.16 -4.80
C PHE A 204 -2.05 -3.61 -4.14
N LEU A 205 -1.97 -3.94 -2.85
CA LEU A 205 -3.12 -4.43 -2.10
C LEU A 205 -3.00 -4.09 -0.62
N THR A 206 -4.15 -3.94 0.02
CA THR A 206 -4.28 -3.73 1.46
C THR A 206 -5.51 -4.46 1.98
N ASP A 207 -5.55 -4.76 3.26
CA ASP A 207 -6.78 -5.18 3.91
C ASP A 207 -7.53 -3.99 4.52
N ALA A 208 -8.86 -4.05 4.48
CA ALA A 208 -9.74 -3.09 5.10
C ALA A 208 -10.95 -3.84 5.66
N ALA A 209 -11.12 -3.82 6.98
CA ALA A 209 -12.11 -4.61 7.70
C ALA A 209 -12.02 -6.10 7.30
N ASP A 210 -13.08 -6.66 6.71
CA ASP A 210 -13.13 -8.07 6.29
C ASP A 210 -12.84 -8.27 4.80
N SER A 211 -12.22 -7.30 4.15
CA SER A 211 -11.97 -7.31 2.70
C SER A 211 -10.51 -7.05 2.36
N ILE A 212 -10.05 -7.67 1.26
CA ILE A 212 -8.83 -7.29 0.55
C ILE A 212 -9.20 -6.35 -0.59
N TRP A 213 -8.41 -5.30 -0.74
CA TRP A 213 -8.54 -4.33 -1.82
C TRP A 213 -7.30 -4.36 -2.69
N THR A 214 -7.47 -4.45 -4.01
CA THR A 214 -6.37 -4.35 -4.98
C THR A 214 -6.44 -3.05 -5.75
N LEU A 215 -5.29 -2.40 -5.95
CA LEU A 215 -5.14 -1.28 -6.87
C LEU A 215 -4.76 -1.84 -8.24
N ASN A 216 -5.65 -1.66 -9.22
CA ASN A 216 -5.52 -2.17 -10.58
C ASN A 216 -5.01 -1.05 -11.49
N GLN A 217 -3.72 -1.09 -11.83
CA GLN A 217 -3.06 -0.02 -12.60
C GLN A 217 -3.55 0.04 -14.06
N GLY A 218 -4.08 -1.06 -14.61
CA GLY A 218 -4.45 -1.13 -16.03
C GLY A 218 -5.60 -0.24 -16.41
N ASP A 219 -6.57 -0.05 -15.54
CA ASP A 219 -7.74 0.82 -15.74
C ASP A 219 -7.93 1.87 -14.65
N GLY A 220 -7.05 1.88 -13.65
CA GLY A 220 -7.17 2.78 -12.50
C GLY A 220 -8.40 2.48 -11.67
N SER A 221 -8.63 1.22 -11.37
CA SER A 221 -9.73 0.77 -10.51
C SER A 221 -9.24 0.12 -9.22
N LEU A 222 -10.15 -0.01 -8.25
CA LEU A 222 -10.00 -0.90 -7.11
C LEU A 222 -10.92 -2.10 -7.26
N THR A 223 -10.47 -3.26 -6.80
CA THR A 223 -11.32 -4.45 -6.62
C THR A 223 -11.40 -4.79 -5.15
N GLN A 224 -12.62 -4.94 -4.62
CA GLN A 224 -12.87 -5.42 -3.27
C GLN A 224 -13.18 -6.91 -3.28
N VAL A 225 -12.50 -7.67 -2.43
CA VAL A 225 -12.69 -9.11 -2.25
C VAL A 225 -12.99 -9.40 -0.78
N ASP A 226 -14.12 -10.02 -0.49
CA ASP A 226 -14.43 -10.51 0.86
C ASP A 226 -13.49 -11.64 1.24
N MET A 227 -12.78 -11.50 2.36
CA MET A 227 -11.72 -12.44 2.78
C MET A 227 -12.25 -13.82 3.15
N ARG A 228 -13.46 -13.89 3.73
CA ARG A 228 -14.07 -15.15 4.18
C ARG A 228 -14.60 -15.96 3.01
N THR A 229 -15.37 -15.32 2.11
CA THR A 229 -15.99 -16.00 0.95
C THR A 229 -15.06 -16.10 -0.24
N ARG A 230 -13.99 -15.29 -0.31
CA ARG A 230 -13.05 -15.18 -1.41
C ARG A 230 -13.74 -14.82 -2.73
N ARG A 231 -14.71 -13.91 -2.65
CA ARG A 231 -15.48 -13.42 -3.80
C ARG A 231 -15.35 -11.91 -3.92
N VAL A 232 -15.33 -11.46 -5.17
CA VAL A 232 -15.42 -10.03 -5.46
C VAL A 232 -16.78 -9.51 -4.98
N THR A 233 -16.76 -8.44 -4.19
CA THR A 233 -17.95 -7.78 -3.64
C THR A 233 -18.19 -6.40 -4.23
N GLY A 234 -17.22 -5.87 -4.98
CA GLY A 234 -17.36 -4.60 -5.66
C GLY A 234 -16.08 -4.13 -6.33
N SER A 235 -16.22 -3.03 -7.04
CA SER A 235 -15.12 -2.29 -7.64
C SER A 235 -15.40 -0.80 -7.60
N VAL A 236 -14.33 0.00 -7.60
CA VAL A 236 -14.39 1.47 -7.64
C VAL A 236 -13.50 1.95 -8.80
N ALA A 237 -14.08 2.70 -9.73
CA ALA A 237 -13.30 3.32 -10.81
C ALA A 237 -12.69 4.63 -10.28
N LEU A 238 -11.36 4.71 -10.18
CA LEU A 238 -10.66 5.93 -9.76
C LEU A 238 -10.43 6.89 -10.94
N GLY A 239 -10.59 6.40 -12.17
CA GLY A 239 -10.44 7.19 -13.38
C GLY A 239 -8.98 7.51 -13.76
N THR A 240 -8.02 6.82 -13.17
CA THR A 240 -6.59 7.14 -13.31
C THR A 240 -5.75 5.90 -13.59
N PRO A 241 -5.84 5.31 -14.78
CA PRO A 241 -4.93 4.22 -15.17
C PRO A 241 -3.49 4.76 -15.23
N GLY A 242 -2.51 3.91 -14.89
CA GLY A 242 -1.13 4.37 -14.92
C GLY A 242 -0.14 3.45 -14.23
N HIS A 243 1.01 4.02 -13.95
CA HIS A 243 2.13 3.37 -13.27
C HIS A 243 2.41 4.05 -11.94
N GLY A 244 3.24 3.40 -11.12
CA GLY A 244 3.53 3.88 -9.78
C GLY A 244 2.34 3.71 -8.84
N GLY A 245 2.41 4.31 -7.69
CA GLY A 245 1.33 4.33 -6.74
C GLY A 245 1.41 3.27 -5.68
N ASP A 246 0.46 3.33 -4.77
CA ASP A 246 0.36 2.47 -3.61
C ASP A 246 -1.08 2.49 -3.07
N ILE A 247 -1.37 1.60 -2.11
CA ILE A 247 -2.66 1.52 -1.43
C ILE A 247 -2.46 1.20 0.05
N ALA A 248 -3.16 1.90 0.93
CA ALA A 248 -3.17 1.63 2.36
C ALA A 248 -4.57 1.83 2.95
N PHE A 249 -4.83 1.16 4.07
CA PHE A 249 -6.03 1.39 4.86
C PHE A 249 -5.70 2.11 6.16
N GLY A 250 -6.50 3.08 6.51
CA GLY A 250 -6.41 3.78 7.79
C GLY A 250 -7.48 4.85 7.93
N ASP A 251 -7.83 5.17 9.17
CA ASP A 251 -8.90 6.13 9.49
C ASP A 251 -10.22 5.81 8.76
N LEU A 252 -10.57 4.50 8.72
CA LEU A 252 -11.77 3.95 8.09
C LEU A 252 -11.86 4.14 6.56
N MET A 253 -10.80 4.60 5.90
CA MET A 253 -10.75 4.82 4.47
C MET A 253 -9.69 3.93 3.80
N VAL A 254 -9.94 3.55 2.56
CA VAL A 254 -8.92 3.03 1.64
C VAL A 254 -8.29 4.21 0.92
N TRP A 255 -6.99 4.35 1.08
CA TRP A 255 -6.20 5.43 0.50
C TRP A 255 -5.37 4.89 -0.65
N THR A 256 -5.33 5.63 -1.74
CA THR A 256 -4.47 5.30 -2.89
C THR A 256 -3.66 6.50 -3.35
N THR A 257 -2.51 6.22 -3.92
CA THR A 257 -1.73 7.17 -4.69
C THR A 257 -1.49 6.63 -6.09
N MET A 258 -1.46 7.50 -7.08
CA MET A 258 -1.12 7.23 -8.48
C MET A 258 -0.44 8.46 -9.06
N MET A 259 0.41 8.28 -10.09
CA MET A 259 1.04 9.43 -10.77
C MET A 259 -0.02 10.38 -11.33
N GLY A 260 0.07 11.67 -10.98
CA GLY A 260 -0.90 12.70 -11.37
C GLY A 260 -2.14 12.79 -10.48
N VAL A 261 -2.39 11.77 -9.65
CA VAL A 261 -3.43 11.74 -8.62
C VAL A 261 -2.82 11.24 -7.31
N PRO A 262 -2.04 12.12 -6.66
CA PRO A 262 -1.21 11.74 -5.53
C PRO A 262 -2.00 11.26 -4.31
N LEU A 263 -3.31 11.49 -4.25
CA LEU A 263 -4.09 11.02 -3.12
C LEU A 263 -5.56 10.83 -3.50
N THR A 264 -6.12 9.67 -3.19
CA THR A 264 -7.56 9.39 -3.27
C THR A 264 -7.99 8.67 -1.99
N ALA A 265 -9.10 9.12 -1.40
CA ALA A 265 -9.79 8.46 -0.30
C ALA A 265 -11.06 7.78 -0.82
N VAL A 266 -11.23 6.51 -0.49
CA VAL A 266 -12.40 5.71 -0.85
C VAL A 266 -13.06 5.17 0.41
N GLU A 267 -14.36 5.34 0.51
CA GLU A 267 -15.14 4.75 1.59
C GLU A 267 -15.43 3.26 1.29
N PRO A 268 -14.92 2.33 2.10
CA PRO A 268 -15.00 0.91 1.77
C PRO A 268 -16.40 0.31 1.86
N GLY A 269 -17.31 0.89 2.66
CA GLY A 269 -18.69 0.44 2.83
C GLY A 269 -19.53 0.72 1.59
N ASP A 270 -19.59 1.98 1.20
CA ASP A 270 -20.39 2.44 0.06
C ASP A 270 -19.65 2.27 -1.28
N LYS A 271 -18.34 2.04 -1.23
CA LYS A 271 -17.46 1.89 -2.42
C LYS A 271 -17.48 3.16 -3.29
N GLU A 272 -17.45 4.30 -2.63
CA GLU A 272 -17.47 5.60 -3.28
C GLU A 272 -16.16 6.36 -3.04
N ILE A 273 -15.76 7.16 -4.02
CA ILE A 273 -14.66 8.10 -3.84
C ILE A 273 -15.16 9.20 -2.90
N PHE A 274 -14.63 9.21 -1.68
CA PHE A 274 -14.90 10.29 -0.73
C PHE A 274 -14.25 11.59 -1.21
N ARG A 275 -12.97 11.52 -1.65
CA ARG A 275 -12.22 12.65 -2.17
C ARG A 275 -11.02 12.23 -3.00
N GLN A 276 -10.68 13.07 -3.98
CA GLN A 276 -9.52 12.88 -4.82
C GLN A 276 -8.74 14.18 -4.95
N TRP A 277 -7.42 14.10 -4.83
CA TRP A 277 -6.52 15.23 -5.05
C TRP A 277 -5.65 14.96 -6.26
N VAL A 278 -5.51 15.97 -7.11
CA VAL A 278 -4.75 15.93 -8.36
C VAL A 278 -3.54 16.86 -8.29
N GLY A 279 -2.51 16.55 -9.05
CA GLY A 279 -1.29 17.34 -9.11
C GLY A 279 -0.02 16.50 -9.05
N PRO A 280 1.14 17.14 -8.86
CA PRO A 280 2.42 16.44 -8.81
C PRO A 280 2.64 15.74 -7.49
N GLY A 281 3.52 14.74 -7.50
CA GLY A 281 3.93 13.97 -6.34
C GLY A 281 3.08 12.71 -6.14
N GLY A 282 3.38 12.00 -5.08
CA GLY A 282 2.73 10.75 -4.71
C GLY A 282 3.30 9.53 -5.44
N ASP A 283 3.87 8.61 -4.66
CA ASP A 283 4.33 7.32 -5.17
C ASP A 283 4.01 6.22 -4.15
N SER A 284 4.57 6.26 -2.95
CA SER A 284 4.21 5.35 -1.86
C SER A 284 3.51 6.09 -0.73
N LEU A 285 2.61 5.41 -0.03
CA LEU A 285 1.89 6.00 1.09
C LEU A 285 1.71 5.02 2.25
N ALA A 286 1.64 5.57 3.46
CA ALA A 286 1.21 4.83 4.63
C ALA A 286 0.38 5.72 5.56
N ILE A 287 -0.55 5.09 6.29
CA ILE A 287 -1.42 5.77 7.24
C ILE A 287 -1.01 5.36 8.66
N GLY A 288 -0.66 6.33 9.47
CA GLY A 288 -0.30 6.08 10.86
C GLY A 288 0.05 7.36 11.62
N HIS A 289 0.10 7.27 12.95
CA HIS A 289 0.38 8.39 13.83
C HIS A 289 -0.53 9.61 13.57
N GLY A 290 -1.82 9.36 13.24
CA GLY A 290 -2.81 10.40 12.95
C GLY A 290 -2.56 11.18 11.66
N ALA A 291 -1.79 10.62 10.72
CA ALA A 291 -1.37 11.30 9.51
C ALA A 291 -1.31 10.37 8.29
N ILE A 292 -1.32 10.99 7.12
CA ILE A 292 -0.94 10.40 5.84
C ILE A 292 0.53 10.72 5.61
N TRP A 293 1.34 9.69 5.38
CA TRP A 293 2.74 9.81 5.01
C TRP A 293 2.87 9.46 3.53
N LEU A 294 3.21 10.44 2.70
CA LEU A 294 3.20 10.34 1.24
C LEU A 294 4.57 10.72 0.69
N THR A 295 5.17 9.84 -0.11
CA THR A 295 6.45 10.13 -0.78
C THR A 295 6.24 10.88 -2.08
N ASP A 296 7.23 11.69 -2.45
CA ASP A 296 7.45 12.22 -3.80
C ASP A 296 8.77 11.63 -4.31
N TYR A 297 8.66 10.59 -5.14
CA TYR A 297 9.82 9.86 -5.67
C TYR A 297 10.81 10.80 -6.34
N HIS A 298 10.34 11.69 -7.19
CA HIS A 298 11.20 12.56 -7.99
C HIS A 298 11.87 13.67 -7.19
N LYS A 299 11.24 14.13 -6.11
CA LYS A 299 11.84 15.13 -5.22
C LYS A 299 12.66 14.50 -4.10
N GLY A 300 12.55 13.18 -3.90
CA GLY A 300 13.21 12.52 -2.79
C GLY A 300 12.73 12.99 -1.42
N THR A 301 11.45 13.34 -1.29
CA THR A 301 10.85 13.83 -0.06
C THR A 301 9.72 12.93 0.42
N ILE A 302 9.47 12.97 1.72
CA ILE A 302 8.22 12.49 2.30
C ILE A 302 7.48 13.66 2.93
N VAL A 303 6.18 13.74 2.70
CA VAL A 303 5.30 14.73 3.32
C VAL A 303 4.38 14.07 4.33
N ARG A 304 4.16 14.77 5.45
CA ARG A 304 3.15 14.42 6.44
C ARG A 304 1.93 15.31 6.23
N LEU A 305 0.77 14.72 5.94
CA LEU A 305 -0.50 15.40 5.76
C LEU A 305 -1.45 15.05 6.91
N SER A 306 -2.32 15.99 7.27
CA SER A 306 -3.33 15.77 8.31
C SER A 306 -4.46 14.87 7.80
N LEU A 307 -4.70 13.72 8.46
CA LEU A 307 -5.89 12.91 8.20
C LEU A 307 -7.16 13.70 8.43
N ALA A 308 -7.24 14.43 9.55
CA ALA A 308 -8.41 15.23 9.88
C ALA A 308 -8.72 16.31 8.84
N GLU A 309 -7.70 16.90 8.21
CA GLU A 309 -7.90 17.85 7.11
C GLU A 309 -8.34 17.12 5.83
N ALA A 310 -7.71 16.01 5.51
CA ALA A 310 -8.03 15.22 4.32
C ALA A 310 -9.42 14.57 4.38
N THR A 311 -9.91 14.20 5.56
CA THR A 311 -11.24 13.61 5.76
C THR A 311 -12.32 14.62 6.14
N SER A 312 -11.96 15.90 6.34
CA SER A 312 -12.92 16.94 6.71
C SER A 312 -13.93 17.20 5.59
N PRO A 313 -15.24 17.13 5.83
CA PRO A 313 -16.25 17.53 4.85
C PRO A 313 -16.19 19.01 4.50
N PHE A 314 -15.55 19.83 5.35
CA PHE A 314 -15.42 21.28 5.23
C PHE A 314 -14.00 21.74 4.90
N CYS A 315 -13.09 20.83 4.51
CA CYS A 315 -11.75 21.23 4.12
C CYS A 315 -11.83 22.31 3.02
N CYS A 316 -11.21 23.48 3.29
CA CYS A 316 -10.99 24.57 2.34
C CYS A 316 -12.15 25.52 2.06
N LEU A 317 -13.16 25.62 2.93
CA LEU A 317 -14.08 26.78 2.97
C LEU A 317 -13.48 27.97 3.76
N ARG A 318 -12.17 28.19 3.72
CA ARG A 318 -11.58 29.43 4.21
C ARG A 318 -11.31 30.33 3.02
N ASN A 319 -12.11 31.39 2.95
CA ASN A 319 -11.92 32.58 2.07
C ASN A 319 -10.55 33.20 2.25
#